data_268cadc941e6359627cef60e48febf70
#
_entry.id   268cadc941e6359627cef60e48febf70
#
_cell.length_a   1.000
_cell.length_b   1.000
_cell.length_c   1.000
_cell.angle_alpha   90.00
_cell.angle_beta   90.00
_cell.angle_gamma   90.00
#
_symmetry.space_group_name_H-M   'P 1'
#
loop_
_entity.id
_entity.type
_entity.pdbx_description
1 polymer ?
#
loop_
_entity_poly.entity_id
_entity_poly.type
_entity_poly.pdbx_seq_one_letter_code
_entity_poly.pdbx_strand_id
1 'polypeptide(L)'
;MKPRKILFVCLGNICRSSSAEGVMKHLLEEAGQENEFMIDSAGILSYHQGELPDSRMRAHAIRRGYDLIHRSRPVRTEDFYNFDLIIGMDDRNIAVSYTHLRAHETLANL
;
A
#
# COMPACT_ATOMS: atom_id res chain seq x y z
N MET A 1 2.80 16.92 15.41
CA MET A 1 2.85 16.94 13.93
C MET A 1 2.01 15.80 13.39
N LYS A 2 1.21 16.05 12.35
CA LYS A 2 0.40 15.00 11.75
C LYS A 2 1.30 14.02 11.01
N PRO A 3 1.08 12.70 11.12
CA PRO A 3 1.86 11.73 10.35
C PRO A 3 1.62 11.92 8.86
N ARG A 4 2.66 11.67 8.06
CA ARG A 4 2.54 11.61 6.61
C ARG A 4 1.87 10.29 6.24
N LYS A 5 0.96 10.32 5.29
CA LYS A 5 0.18 9.16 4.90
C LYS A 5 0.61 8.68 3.52
N ILE A 6 1.02 7.43 3.44
CA ILE A 6 1.50 6.79 2.21
C ILE A 6 0.64 5.57 1.90
N LEU A 7 0.14 5.50 0.66
CA LEU A 7 -0.66 4.38 0.19
C LEU A 7 0.08 3.65 -0.93
N PHE A 8 0.29 2.35 -0.77
CA PHE A 8 0.81 1.49 -1.83
C PHE A 8 -0.35 0.84 -2.58
N VAL A 9 -0.27 0.82 -3.91
CA VAL A 9 -1.34 0.29 -4.76
C VAL A 9 -0.79 -0.74 -5.73
N CYS A 10 -1.44 -1.90 -5.82
CA CYS A 10 -1.19 -2.89 -6.86
C CYS A 10 -2.53 -3.44 -7.36
N LEU A 11 -2.51 -4.43 -8.24
CA LEU A 11 -3.73 -4.90 -8.87
C LEU A 11 -4.73 -5.47 -7.86
N GLY A 12 -4.33 -6.45 -7.05
CA GLY A 12 -5.23 -7.17 -6.15
C GLY A 12 -5.06 -6.90 -4.66
N ASN A 13 -4.01 -6.15 -4.28
CA ASN A 13 -3.68 -5.87 -2.88
C ASN A 13 -3.41 -7.12 -2.02
N ILE A 14 -2.91 -8.19 -2.62
CA ILE A 14 -2.56 -9.41 -1.87
C ILE A 14 -1.09 -9.80 -1.99
N CYS A 15 -0.32 -9.10 -2.79
CA CYS A 15 1.08 -9.46 -3.05
C CYS A 15 1.99 -8.24 -2.90
N ARG A 16 2.19 -7.48 -3.99
CA ARG A 16 3.19 -6.39 -3.99
C ARG A 16 2.88 -5.25 -3.04
N SER A 17 1.68 -4.68 -3.12
CA SER A 17 1.35 -3.53 -2.27
C SER A 17 1.25 -3.89 -0.79
N SER A 18 0.69 -5.05 -0.48
CA SER A 18 0.60 -5.50 0.91
C SER A 18 1.97 -5.82 1.48
N SER A 19 2.88 -6.38 0.66
CA SER A 19 4.27 -6.62 1.08
C SER A 19 5.01 -5.32 1.31
N ALA A 20 4.86 -4.35 0.42
CA ALA A 20 5.48 -3.04 0.56
C ALA A 20 5.02 -2.35 1.84
N GLU A 21 3.73 -2.42 2.15
CA GLU A 21 3.18 -1.89 3.40
C GLU A 21 3.84 -2.54 4.62
N GLY A 22 3.88 -3.87 4.66
CA GLY A 22 4.45 -4.61 5.79
C GLY A 22 5.92 -4.33 5.99
N VAL A 23 6.71 -4.33 4.91
CA VAL A 23 8.14 -4.04 4.97
C VAL A 23 8.39 -2.60 5.42
N MET A 24 7.65 -1.64 4.86
CA MET A 24 7.81 -0.23 5.24
C MET A 24 7.49 0.00 6.70
N LYS A 25 6.41 -0.60 7.22
CA LYS A 25 6.06 -0.49 8.64
C LYS A 25 7.19 -1.04 9.52
N HIS A 26 7.76 -2.18 9.16
CA HIS A 26 8.85 -2.77 9.92
C HIS A 26 10.10 -1.88 9.91
N LEU A 27 10.47 -1.35 8.75
CA LEU A 27 11.63 -0.45 8.64
C LEU A 27 11.43 0.82 9.45
N LEU A 28 10.22 1.36 9.48
CA LEU A 28 9.92 2.55 10.28
C LEU A 28 10.01 2.25 11.78
N GLU A 29 9.56 1.08 12.21
CA GLU A 29 9.70 0.65 13.61
C GLU A 29 11.18 0.53 13.98
N GLU A 30 12.00 -0.09 13.15
CA GLU A 30 13.43 -0.22 13.41
C GLU A 30 14.14 1.14 13.48
N ALA A 31 13.66 2.11 12.69
CA ALA A 31 14.22 3.46 12.68
C ALA A 31 13.64 4.35 13.78
N GLY A 32 12.67 3.88 14.57
CA GLY A 32 12.00 4.67 15.58
C GLY A 32 11.09 5.76 15.02
N GLN A 33 10.60 5.58 13.79
CA GLN A 33 9.79 6.57 13.05
C GLN A 33 8.36 6.11 12.80
N GLU A 34 7.89 5.08 13.48
CA GLU A 34 6.56 4.51 13.28
C GLU A 34 5.42 5.51 13.52
N ASN A 35 5.65 6.54 14.34
CA ASN A 35 4.65 7.57 14.63
C ASN A 35 4.67 8.74 13.64
N GLU A 36 5.67 8.80 12.78
CA GLU A 36 5.83 9.88 11.79
C GLU A 36 5.15 9.58 10.46
N PHE A 37 4.76 8.32 10.24
CA PHE A 37 4.16 7.87 9.00
C PHE A 37 2.97 6.96 9.26
N MET A 38 1.95 7.10 8.43
CA MET A 38 0.84 6.15 8.37
C MET A 38 0.92 5.44 7.03
N ILE A 39 1.07 4.13 7.04
CA ILE A 39 1.26 3.31 5.83
C ILE A 39 0.04 2.41 5.65
N ASP A 40 -0.49 2.38 4.44
CA ASP A 40 -1.58 1.49 4.08
C ASP A 40 -1.38 0.98 2.65
N SER A 41 -2.22 0.07 2.22
CA SER A 41 -2.19 -0.44 0.86
C SER A 41 -3.59 -0.74 0.36
N ALA A 42 -3.76 -0.75 -0.96
CA ALA A 42 -5.04 -1.00 -1.61
C ALA A 42 -4.83 -1.62 -2.99
N GLY A 43 -5.90 -2.15 -3.57
CA GLY A 43 -5.87 -2.76 -4.90
C GLY A 43 -6.77 -2.03 -5.88
N ILE A 44 -6.45 -2.14 -7.16
CA ILE A 44 -7.30 -1.62 -8.23
C ILE A 44 -8.57 -2.46 -8.36
N LEU A 45 -8.42 -3.79 -8.23
CA LEU A 45 -9.55 -4.73 -8.31
C LEU A 45 -10.00 -5.17 -6.93
N SER A 46 -11.26 -5.50 -6.79
CA SER A 46 -11.87 -5.91 -5.52
C SER A 46 -11.98 -7.42 -5.33
N TYR A 47 -11.43 -8.24 -6.22
CA TYR A 47 -11.55 -9.70 -6.16
C TYR A 47 -11.12 -10.30 -4.83
N HIS A 48 -10.11 -9.73 -4.23
CA HIS A 48 -9.51 -10.26 -3.01
C HIS A 48 -9.90 -9.47 -1.77
N GLN A 49 -10.95 -8.65 -1.86
CA GLN A 49 -11.39 -7.81 -0.74
C GLN A 49 -11.61 -8.65 0.52
N GLY A 50 -10.97 -8.23 1.61
CA GLY A 50 -11.04 -8.92 2.90
C GLY A 50 -10.07 -10.08 3.05
N GLU A 51 -9.36 -10.48 1.99
CA GLU A 51 -8.38 -11.56 2.06
C GLU A 51 -7.05 -11.08 2.65
N LEU A 52 -6.36 -12.00 3.31
CA LEU A 52 -4.98 -11.79 3.73
C LEU A 52 -4.05 -11.83 2.51
N PRO A 53 -2.82 -11.31 2.62
CA PRO A 53 -1.85 -11.41 1.54
C PRO A 53 -1.63 -12.86 1.08
N ASP A 54 -1.15 -13.02 -0.15
CA ASP A 54 -0.87 -14.31 -0.73
C ASP A 54 -0.07 -15.21 0.23
N SER A 55 -0.49 -16.46 0.39
CA SER A 55 0.10 -17.36 1.40
C SER A 55 1.59 -17.62 1.20
N ARG A 56 2.04 -17.70 -0.06
CA ARG A 56 3.47 -17.88 -0.34
C ARG A 56 4.27 -16.64 0.06
N MET A 57 3.72 -15.47 -0.24
CA MET A 57 4.35 -14.20 0.13
C MET A 57 4.43 -14.06 1.64
N ARG A 58 3.35 -14.41 2.34
CA ARG A 58 3.33 -14.37 3.81
C ARG A 58 4.37 -15.29 4.42
N ALA A 59 4.51 -16.52 3.89
CA ALA A 59 5.50 -17.48 4.36
C ALA A 59 6.91 -16.96 4.19
N HIS A 60 7.22 -16.38 3.02
CA HIS A 60 8.54 -15.78 2.78
C HIS A 60 8.80 -14.58 3.68
N ALA A 61 7.79 -13.75 3.88
CA ALA A 61 7.91 -12.56 4.72
C ALA A 61 8.19 -12.92 6.18
N ILE A 62 7.48 -13.92 6.71
CA ILE A 62 7.69 -14.38 8.10
C ILE A 62 9.12 -14.86 8.32
N ARG A 63 9.70 -15.58 7.35
CA ARG A 63 11.10 -16.03 7.45
C ARG A 63 12.08 -14.87 7.57
N ARG A 64 11.70 -13.70 7.10
CA ARG A 64 12.53 -12.48 7.13
C ARG A 64 12.12 -11.52 8.25
N GLY A 65 11.21 -11.94 9.12
CA GLY A 65 10.76 -11.13 10.24
C GLY A 65 9.63 -10.15 9.93
N TYR A 66 8.97 -10.28 8.79
CA TYR A 66 7.85 -9.43 8.42
C TYR A 66 6.52 -10.17 8.57
N ASP A 67 5.57 -9.58 9.29
CA ASP A 67 4.23 -10.15 9.44
C ASP A 67 3.26 -9.35 8.57
N LEU A 68 2.75 -9.98 7.52
CA LEU A 68 1.83 -9.36 6.58
C LEU A 68 0.40 -9.66 6.99
N ILE A 69 -0.22 -8.75 7.72
CA ILE A 69 -1.56 -8.94 8.29
C ILE A 69 -2.63 -8.08 7.64
N HIS A 70 -2.28 -7.21 6.71
CA HIS A 70 -3.23 -6.33 6.03
C HIS A 70 -4.24 -7.14 5.22
N ARG A 71 -5.51 -6.82 5.37
CA ARG A 71 -6.55 -7.43 4.54
C ARG A 71 -6.81 -6.57 3.31
N SER A 72 -6.91 -7.23 2.16
CA SER A 72 -7.10 -6.55 0.88
C SER A 72 -8.34 -5.67 0.89
N ARG A 73 -8.19 -4.47 0.32
CA ARG A 73 -9.29 -3.55 0.07
C ARG A 73 -9.10 -2.84 -1.26
N PRO A 74 -10.18 -2.45 -1.94
CA PRO A 74 -10.04 -1.67 -3.18
C PRO A 74 -9.64 -0.23 -2.87
N VAL A 75 -9.01 0.42 -3.85
CA VAL A 75 -8.77 1.87 -3.82
C VAL A 75 -10.13 2.57 -3.87
N ARG A 76 -10.28 3.62 -3.07
CA ARG A 76 -11.49 4.44 -3.03
C ARG A 76 -11.16 5.88 -3.36
N THR A 77 -12.15 6.64 -3.81
CA THR A 77 -11.97 8.06 -4.13
C THR A 77 -11.39 8.84 -2.95
N GLU A 78 -11.83 8.52 -1.73
CA GLU A 78 -11.34 9.16 -0.51
C GLU A 78 -9.83 9.01 -0.32
N ASP A 79 -9.24 7.93 -0.82
CA ASP A 79 -7.81 7.70 -0.68
C ASP A 79 -6.99 8.81 -1.33
N PHE A 80 -7.48 9.38 -2.43
CA PHE A 80 -6.78 10.43 -3.14
C PHE A 80 -6.73 11.75 -2.35
N TYR A 81 -7.62 11.90 -1.40
CA TYR A 81 -7.66 13.07 -0.52
C TYR A 81 -6.99 12.79 0.83
N ASN A 82 -7.02 11.53 1.27
CA ASN A 82 -6.53 11.14 2.59
C ASN A 82 -5.04 10.86 2.65
N PHE A 83 -4.42 10.50 1.53
CA PHE A 83 -2.99 10.14 1.50
C PHE A 83 -2.17 11.24 0.86
N ASP A 84 -0.99 11.48 1.44
CA ASP A 84 -0.05 12.49 0.94
C ASP A 84 0.72 11.98 -0.27
N LEU A 85 0.95 10.66 -0.34
CA LEU A 85 1.66 10.02 -1.44
C LEU A 85 0.99 8.69 -1.76
N ILE A 86 0.73 8.46 -3.04
CA ILE A 86 0.17 7.20 -3.52
C ILE A 86 1.19 6.59 -4.49
N ILE A 87 1.67 5.40 -4.16
CA ILE A 87 2.72 4.72 -4.92
C ILE A 87 2.13 3.52 -5.64
N GLY A 88 2.11 3.60 -6.97
CA GLY A 88 1.70 2.48 -7.81
C GLY A 88 2.87 1.53 -8.04
N MET A 89 2.57 0.25 -8.07
CA MET A 89 3.59 -0.80 -8.18
C MET A 89 3.95 -1.13 -9.64
N ASP A 90 3.20 -0.60 -10.61
CA ASP A 90 3.51 -0.69 -12.04
C ASP A 90 2.77 0.40 -12.82
N ASP A 91 3.12 0.58 -14.10
CA ASP A 91 2.56 1.64 -14.96
C ASP A 91 1.05 1.52 -15.13
N ARG A 92 0.52 0.32 -15.14
CA ARG A 92 -0.91 0.08 -15.30
C ARG A 92 -1.69 0.63 -14.10
N ASN A 93 -1.17 0.42 -12.89
CA ASN A 93 -1.77 0.96 -11.67
C ASN A 93 -1.74 2.49 -11.69
N ILE A 94 -0.64 3.06 -12.16
CA ILE A 94 -0.49 4.51 -12.30
C ILE A 94 -1.54 5.05 -13.27
N ALA A 95 -1.70 4.45 -14.43
CA ALA A 95 -2.64 4.91 -15.46
C ALA A 95 -4.09 4.92 -14.95
N VAL A 96 -4.52 3.85 -14.28
CA VAL A 96 -5.88 3.76 -13.72
C VAL A 96 -6.10 4.78 -12.63
N SER A 97 -5.15 4.90 -11.70
CA SER A 97 -5.25 5.84 -10.57
C SER A 97 -5.21 7.29 -11.04
N TYR A 98 -4.38 7.60 -12.03
CA TYR A 98 -4.24 8.96 -12.55
C TYR A 98 -5.55 9.50 -13.12
N THR A 99 -6.38 8.66 -13.72
CA THR A 99 -7.67 9.05 -14.24
C THR A 99 -8.55 9.68 -13.14
N HIS A 100 -8.43 9.19 -11.93
CA HIS A 100 -9.19 9.68 -10.78
C HIS A 100 -8.47 10.80 -10.02
N LEU A 101 -7.17 10.98 -10.23
CA LEU A 101 -6.30 11.78 -9.36
C LEU A 101 -5.71 13.02 -10.01
N ARG A 102 -6.13 13.37 -11.21
CA ARG A 102 -5.55 14.43 -12.07
C ARG A 102 -5.13 15.72 -11.36
N ALA A 103 -5.83 16.09 -10.31
CA ALA A 103 -5.60 17.36 -9.64
C ALA A 103 -4.69 17.28 -8.40
N HIS A 104 -4.26 16.10 -7.99
CA HIS A 104 -3.59 15.94 -6.70
C HIS A 104 -2.08 15.72 -6.79
N GLU A 105 -1.58 15.21 -7.90
CA GLU A 105 -0.14 15.03 -8.17
C GLU A 105 0.65 14.31 -7.07
N THR A 106 -0.01 13.43 -6.32
CA THR A 106 0.64 12.68 -5.24
C THR A 106 1.02 11.27 -5.65
N LEU A 107 0.90 10.95 -6.94
CA LEU A 107 1.13 9.62 -7.47
C LEU A 107 2.58 9.43 -7.88
N ALA A 108 3.17 8.31 -7.46
CA ALA A 108 4.53 7.94 -7.84
C ALA A 108 4.55 6.49 -8.32
N ASN A 109 5.47 6.17 -9.22
CA ASN A 109 5.66 4.82 -9.74
C ASN A 109 6.98 4.25 -9.21
N LEU A 110 6.94 3.06 -8.68
CA LEU A 110 8.11 2.28 -8.35
C LEU A 110 8.39 1.33 -9.52
#